data_1109fbab86d27335d6687b0077a183f7
#
_entry.id   1109fbab86d27335d6687b0077a183f7
#
_cell.length_a   1.000
_cell.length_b   1.000
_cell.length_c   1.000
_cell.angle_alpha   90.00
_cell.angle_beta   90.00
_cell.angle_gamma   90.00
#
_symmetry.space_group_name_H-M   'P 1'
#
loop_
_entity.id
_entity.type
_entity.pdbx_description
1 polymer ?
#
loop_
_entity_poly.entity_id
_entity_poly.type
_entity_poly.pdbx_seq_one_letter_code
_entity_poly.pdbx_strand_id
1 'polypeptide(L)'
;MPYDNVYSEKRTPGALRTVWRNFYGDTTAMIGFYGCIGLVLLCVLGSWFAPYGIDQQFLGYQLLPPSWSRYGEVSFFLGTDDLGRDVLSRLLSGAAPTVGGAFVVTLAAAICGLALGIFAGSTHGLRSAV
;
A
#
# COMPACT_ATOMS: atom_id res chain seq x y z
N MET A 1 -35.91 13.50 46.66
CA MET A 1 -34.46 13.44 46.74
C MET A 1 -33.93 13.01 45.39
N PRO A 2 -33.23 13.84 44.63
CA PRO A 2 -32.83 13.52 43.26
C PRO A 2 -31.34 13.13 43.24
N TYR A 3 -31.02 11.86 43.46
CA TYR A 3 -29.65 11.35 43.38
C TYR A 3 -29.43 10.32 42.26
N ASP A 4 -30.40 10.15 41.33
CA ASP A 4 -30.33 9.09 40.33
C ASP A 4 -29.57 9.45 39.02
N ASN A 5 -28.91 10.60 38.92
CA ASN A 5 -28.28 11.01 37.67
C ASN A 5 -26.75 11.11 37.70
N VAL A 6 -26.08 10.61 38.75
CA VAL A 6 -24.62 10.75 38.88
C VAL A 6 -23.87 9.60 38.16
N TYR A 7 -24.54 8.51 37.86
CA TYR A 7 -23.95 7.33 37.18
C TYR A 7 -24.58 7.02 35.82
N SER A 8 -24.93 8.01 35.02
CA SER A 8 -25.10 7.75 33.62
C SER A 8 -23.71 7.50 33.02
N GLU A 9 -23.28 6.26 33.13
CA GLU A 9 -22.11 5.73 32.45
C GLU A 9 -22.30 5.98 30.96
N LYS A 10 -21.75 7.11 30.47
CA LYS A 10 -21.65 7.36 29.03
C LYS A 10 -20.82 6.19 28.48
N ARG A 11 -21.49 5.17 27.95
CA ARG A 11 -20.82 4.10 27.19
C ARG A 11 -19.92 4.80 26.18
N THR A 12 -18.63 4.84 26.49
CA THR A 12 -17.63 5.35 25.57
C THR A 12 -17.77 4.54 24.27
N PRO A 13 -18.07 5.18 23.14
CA PRO A 13 -18.20 4.47 21.90
C PRO A 13 -16.89 3.69 21.70
N GLY A 14 -17.01 2.40 21.34
CA GLY A 14 -15.85 1.51 21.27
C GLY A 14 -14.69 2.19 20.55
N ALA A 15 -13.47 2.06 21.05
CA ALA A 15 -12.28 2.76 20.59
C ALA A 15 -12.14 2.74 19.05
N LEU A 16 -12.42 1.60 18.41
CA LEU A 16 -12.45 1.43 16.97
C LEU A 16 -13.46 2.34 16.26
N ARG A 17 -14.67 2.51 16.83
CA ARG A 17 -15.70 3.36 16.23
C ARG A 17 -15.33 4.84 16.30
N THR A 18 -14.69 5.23 17.39
CA THR A 18 -14.23 6.62 17.57
C THR A 18 -13.08 6.94 16.63
N VAL A 19 -12.09 6.04 16.51
CA VAL A 19 -10.98 6.16 15.56
C VAL A 19 -11.51 6.26 14.13
N TRP A 20 -12.42 5.37 13.75
CA TRP A 20 -13.00 5.34 12.40
C TRP A 20 -13.77 6.61 12.07
N ARG A 21 -14.56 7.10 13.00
CA ARG A 21 -15.32 8.36 12.84
C ARG A 21 -14.40 9.58 12.71
N ASN A 22 -13.33 9.64 13.51
CA ASN A 22 -12.37 10.74 13.45
C ASN A 22 -11.58 10.67 12.12
N PHE A 23 -11.25 9.47 11.66
CA PHE A 23 -10.58 9.26 10.39
C PHE A 23 -11.42 9.77 9.19
N TYR A 24 -12.72 9.48 9.17
CA TYR A 24 -13.62 10.01 8.14
C TYR A 24 -13.85 11.52 8.23
N GLY A 25 -13.64 12.12 9.41
CA GLY A 25 -13.74 13.56 9.60
C GLY A 25 -12.54 14.35 9.10
N ASP A 26 -11.42 13.69 8.87
CA ASP A 26 -10.18 14.33 8.39
C ASP A 26 -10.03 14.14 6.87
N THR A 27 -10.20 15.23 6.12
CA THR A 27 -10.08 15.22 4.64
C THR A 27 -8.70 14.79 4.19
N THR A 28 -7.64 15.17 4.92
CA THR A 28 -6.25 14.81 4.58
C THR A 28 -6.03 13.30 4.70
N ALA A 29 -6.55 12.69 5.77
CA ALA A 29 -6.49 11.26 5.98
C ALA A 29 -7.24 10.48 4.89
N MET A 30 -8.41 10.99 4.46
CA MET A 30 -9.21 10.37 3.40
C MET A 30 -8.51 10.44 2.04
N ILE A 31 -7.91 11.58 1.70
CA ILE A 31 -7.13 11.72 0.45
C ILE A 31 -5.97 10.72 0.44
N GLY A 32 -5.21 10.63 1.54
CA GLY A 32 -4.12 9.66 1.67
C GLY A 32 -4.58 8.22 1.56
N PHE A 33 -5.70 7.87 2.18
CA PHE A 33 -6.27 6.53 2.15
C PHE A 33 -6.71 6.11 0.75
N TYR A 34 -7.49 6.96 0.07
CA TYR A 34 -7.91 6.67 -1.31
C TYR A 34 -6.74 6.68 -2.29
N GLY A 35 -5.75 7.56 -2.09
CA GLY A 35 -4.52 7.56 -2.86
C GLY A 35 -3.74 6.25 -2.71
N CYS A 36 -3.61 5.75 -1.50
CA CYS A 36 -2.95 4.48 -1.22
C CYS A 36 -3.70 3.29 -1.84
N ILE A 37 -5.04 3.23 -1.68
CA ILE A 37 -5.86 2.20 -2.32
C ILE A 37 -5.73 2.26 -3.84
N GLY A 38 -5.82 3.46 -4.44
CA GLY A 38 -5.69 3.65 -5.88
C GLY A 38 -4.33 3.15 -6.39
N LEU A 39 -3.26 3.46 -5.67
CA LEU A 39 -1.91 3.02 -6.02
C LEU A 39 -1.77 1.48 -5.93
N VAL A 40 -2.28 0.87 -4.88
CA VAL A 40 -2.27 -0.59 -4.72
C VAL A 40 -3.09 -1.27 -5.83
N LEU A 41 -4.28 -0.74 -6.14
CA LEU A 41 -5.10 -1.25 -7.23
C LEU A 41 -4.38 -1.12 -8.58
N LEU A 42 -3.74 0.01 -8.84
CA LEU A 42 -2.95 0.21 -10.05
C LEU A 42 -1.79 -0.79 -10.14
N CYS A 43 -1.10 -1.06 -9.05
CA CYS A 43 -0.02 -2.05 -9.02
C CYS A 43 -0.53 -3.47 -9.27
N VAL A 44 -1.66 -3.86 -8.67
CA VAL A 44 -2.21 -5.23 -8.79
C VAL A 44 -2.85 -5.45 -10.16
N LEU A 45 -3.66 -4.49 -10.62
CA LEU A 45 -4.37 -4.59 -11.89
C LEU A 45 -3.49 -4.20 -13.08
N GLY A 46 -2.46 -3.38 -12.87
CA GLY A 46 -1.59 -2.85 -13.92
C GLY A 46 -0.95 -3.94 -14.77
N SER A 47 -0.60 -5.08 -14.17
CA SER A 47 -0.05 -6.23 -14.89
C SER A 47 -1.02 -6.80 -15.95
N TRP A 48 -2.33 -6.65 -15.73
CA TRP A 48 -3.35 -7.10 -16.71
C TRP A 48 -3.55 -6.08 -17.85
N PHE A 49 -3.19 -4.82 -17.59
CA PHE A 49 -3.26 -3.74 -18.58
C PHE A 49 -1.94 -3.52 -19.33
N ALA A 50 -0.91 -4.30 -19.02
CA ALA A 50 0.36 -4.22 -19.74
C ALA A 50 0.16 -4.61 -21.22
N PRO A 51 0.46 -3.72 -22.18
CA PRO A 51 0.22 -3.98 -23.59
C PRO A 51 1.13 -5.07 -24.17
N TYR A 52 2.30 -5.26 -23.58
CA TYR A 52 3.31 -6.22 -24.05
C TYR A 52 3.80 -7.13 -22.92
N GLY A 53 4.32 -8.30 -23.29
CA GLY A 53 4.96 -9.22 -22.33
C GLY A 53 6.23 -8.63 -21.72
N ILE A 54 6.52 -8.95 -20.46
CA ILE A 54 7.64 -8.41 -19.69
C ILE A 54 9.01 -8.65 -20.34
N ASP A 55 9.14 -9.75 -21.08
CA ASP A 55 10.37 -10.17 -21.76
C ASP A 55 10.33 -9.93 -23.28
N GLN A 56 9.26 -9.36 -23.81
CA GLN A 56 9.12 -9.11 -25.24
C GLN A 56 10.08 -8.01 -25.66
N GLN A 57 10.95 -8.33 -26.63
CA GLN A 57 11.96 -7.44 -27.19
C GLN A 57 11.60 -7.07 -28.62
N PHE A 58 11.73 -5.79 -28.93
CA PHE A 58 11.48 -5.25 -30.27
C PHE A 58 12.82 -4.81 -30.88
N LEU A 59 13.36 -5.65 -31.76
CA LEU A 59 14.62 -5.37 -32.44
C LEU A 59 14.46 -4.14 -33.37
N GLY A 60 15.33 -3.16 -33.21
CA GLY A 60 15.28 -1.90 -33.96
C GLY A 60 14.57 -0.75 -33.24
N TYR A 61 13.93 -1.00 -32.09
CA TYR A 61 13.23 0.00 -31.28
C TYR A 61 13.93 0.19 -29.92
N GLN A 62 15.25 0.18 -29.91
CA GLN A 62 16.04 0.36 -28.70
C GLN A 62 16.16 1.85 -28.36
N LEU A 63 16.10 2.17 -27.07
CA LEU A 63 16.28 3.52 -26.54
C LEU A 63 15.33 4.56 -27.17
N LEU A 64 14.11 4.15 -27.52
CA LEU A 64 13.11 5.10 -27.99
C LEU A 64 12.66 6.01 -26.85
N PRO A 65 12.59 7.31 -27.11
CA PRO A 65 12.05 8.25 -26.14
C PRO A 65 10.53 8.08 -25.99
N PRO A 66 9.92 8.63 -24.91
CA PRO A 66 8.48 8.56 -24.68
C PRO A 66 7.66 9.09 -25.86
N SER A 67 6.44 8.58 -26.01
CA SER A 67 5.54 8.87 -27.14
C SER A 67 5.24 10.38 -27.34
N TRP A 68 5.29 11.20 -26.29
CA TRP A 68 5.12 12.66 -26.37
C TRP A 68 6.38 13.41 -26.86
N SER A 69 7.47 12.71 -27.03
CA SER A 69 8.71 13.31 -27.57
C SER A 69 8.68 13.36 -29.11
N ARG A 70 9.48 14.26 -29.69
CA ARG A 70 9.55 14.47 -31.16
C ARG A 70 9.94 13.20 -31.95
N TYR A 71 10.65 12.26 -31.29
CA TYR A 71 11.08 11.00 -31.88
C TYR A 71 10.47 9.78 -31.20
N GLY A 72 9.42 9.99 -30.38
CA GLY A 72 8.70 8.92 -29.70
C GLY A 72 7.73 8.23 -30.64
N GLU A 73 7.45 6.96 -30.38
CA GLU A 73 6.47 6.16 -31.09
C GLU A 73 5.24 5.93 -30.23
N VAL A 74 4.05 6.05 -30.81
CA VAL A 74 2.77 5.92 -30.10
C VAL A 74 2.58 4.53 -29.49
N SER A 75 3.21 3.52 -30.10
CA SER A 75 3.17 2.14 -29.61
C SER A 75 3.86 1.94 -28.25
N PHE A 76 4.82 2.82 -27.89
CA PHE A 76 5.59 2.74 -26.64
C PHE A 76 5.40 4.00 -25.82
N PHE A 77 4.38 4.02 -24.96
CA PHE A 77 3.97 5.22 -24.24
C PHE A 77 5.11 5.85 -23.41
N LEU A 78 5.86 5.06 -22.66
CA LEU A 78 7.04 5.51 -21.89
C LEU A 78 8.37 5.28 -22.63
N GLY A 79 8.32 4.86 -23.90
CA GLY A 79 9.51 4.50 -24.65
C GLY A 79 10.01 3.08 -24.35
N THR A 80 11.21 2.78 -24.86
CA THR A 80 11.84 1.46 -24.72
C THR A 80 13.19 1.54 -24.02
N ASP A 81 13.60 0.41 -23.43
CA ASP A 81 14.91 0.27 -22.81
C ASP A 81 16.02 -0.04 -23.86
N ASP A 82 17.24 -0.29 -23.37
CA ASP A 82 18.41 -0.66 -24.16
C ASP A 82 18.24 -1.99 -24.92
N LEU A 83 17.33 -2.85 -24.48
CA LEU A 83 16.99 -4.13 -25.11
C LEU A 83 15.75 -4.06 -26.00
N GLY A 84 15.18 -2.87 -26.21
CA GLY A 84 13.95 -2.68 -26.99
C GLY A 84 12.69 -3.19 -26.29
N ARG A 85 12.66 -3.25 -24.95
CA ARG A 85 11.50 -3.66 -24.18
C ARG A 85 10.66 -2.46 -23.80
N ASP A 86 9.34 -2.60 -23.78
CA ASP A 86 8.44 -1.53 -23.37
C ASP A 86 8.57 -1.21 -21.86
N VAL A 87 8.95 0.02 -21.56
CA VAL A 87 9.17 0.47 -20.17
C VAL A 87 7.87 0.47 -19.37
N LEU A 88 6.73 0.84 -20.00
CA LEU A 88 5.42 0.85 -19.35
C LEU A 88 5.01 -0.57 -18.92
N SER A 89 5.11 -1.53 -19.82
CA SER A 89 4.77 -2.93 -19.53
C SER A 89 5.63 -3.52 -18.42
N ARG A 90 6.92 -3.21 -18.40
CA ARG A 90 7.84 -3.64 -17.34
C ARG A 90 7.51 -3.01 -15.99
N LEU A 91 7.17 -1.73 -15.98
CA LEU A 91 6.78 -1.01 -14.76
C LEU A 91 5.51 -1.61 -14.15
N LEU A 92 4.49 -1.80 -14.97
CA LEU A 92 3.20 -2.37 -14.55
C LEU A 92 3.34 -3.83 -14.08
N SER A 93 4.10 -4.63 -14.81
CA SER A 93 4.30 -6.04 -14.44
C SER A 93 5.20 -6.22 -13.22
N GLY A 94 6.20 -5.34 -13.02
CA GLY A 94 7.10 -5.35 -11.86
C GLY A 94 6.47 -4.81 -10.59
N ALA A 95 5.41 -4.00 -10.70
CA ALA A 95 4.76 -3.39 -9.54
C ALA A 95 4.04 -4.42 -8.65
N ALA A 96 3.34 -5.39 -9.23
CA ALA A 96 2.59 -6.41 -8.49
C ALA A 96 3.49 -7.27 -7.57
N PRO A 97 4.59 -7.89 -8.04
CA PRO A 97 5.48 -8.66 -7.17
C PRO A 97 6.16 -7.80 -6.10
N THR A 98 6.47 -6.53 -6.41
CA THR A 98 7.08 -5.60 -5.46
C THR A 98 6.13 -5.28 -4.30
N VAL A 99 4.88 -4.93 -4.61
CA VAL A 99 3.85 -4.66 -3.59
C VAL A 99 3.52 -5.92 -2.81
N GLY A 100 3.39 -7.07 -3.49
CA GLY A 100 3.16 -8.36 -2.85
C GLY A 100 4.27 -8.75 -1.87
N GLY A 101 5.52 -8.62 -2.28
CA GLY A 101 6.69 -8.86 -1.44
C GLY A 101 6.74 -7.94 -0.21
N ALA A 102 6.52 -6.64 -0.42
CA ALA A 102 6.45 -5.67 0.66
C ALA A 102 5.35 -6.00 1.68
N PHE A 103 4.17 -6.41 1.21
CA PHE A 103 3.06 -6.82 2.07
C PHE A 103 3.40 -8.03 2.93
N VAL A 104 4.00 -9.08 2.34
CA VAL A 104 4.42 -10.29 3.06
C VAL A 104 5.45 -9.97 4.14
N VAL A 105 6.48 -9.18 3.79
CA VAL A 105 7.52 -8.78 4.75
C VAL A 105 6.94 -7.95 5.89
N THR A 106 6.06 -7.00 5.58
CA THR A 106 5.41 -6.16 6.59
C THR A 106 4.54 -6.99 7.54
N LEU A 107 3.78 -7.95 7.01
CA LEU A 107 2.95 -8.85 7.82
C LEU A 107 3.80 -9.73 8.73
N ALA A 108 4.88 -10.30 8.20
CA ALA A 108 5.81 -11.10 8.98
C ALA A 108 6.47 -10.29 10.11
N ALA A 109 6.93 -9.08 9.80
CA ALA A 109 7.50 -8.17 10.78
C ALA A 109 6.49 -7.77 11.88
N ALA A 110 5.24 -7.51 11.49
CA ALA A 110 4.17 -7.19 12.44
C ALA A 110 3.87 -8.36 13.40
N ILE A 111 3.79 -9.58 12.87
CA ILE A 111 3.58 -10.79 13.68
C ILE A 111 4.74 -11.00 14.66
N CYS A 112 5.98 -10.93 14.17
CA CYS A 112 7.15 -11.08 15.01
C CYS A 112 7.24 -9.99 16.09
N GLY A 113 7.00 -8.72 15.71
CA GLY A 113 7.02 -7.60 16.64
C GLY A 113 5.94 -7.71 17.71
N LEU A 114 4.72 -8.13 17.33
CA LEU A 114 3.63 -8.35 18.28
C LEU A 114 3.96 -9.51 19.25
N ALA A 115 4.46 -10.62 18.75
CA ALA A 115 4.86 -11.77 19.57
C ALA A 115 5.94 -11.38 20.59
N LEU A 116 6.99 -10.68 20.14
CA LEU A 116 8.05 -10.21 21.03
C LEU A 116 7.54 -9.17 22.04
N GLY A 117 6.64 -8.27 21.62
CA GLY A 117 6.02 -7.28 22.49
C GLY A 117 5.19 -7.90 23.62
N ILE A 118 4.38 -8.91 23.28
CA ILE A 118 3.58 -9.66 24.27
C ILE A 118 4.51 -10.40 25.23
N PHE A 119 5.54 -11.07 24.71
CA PHE A 119 6.50 -11.79 25.53
C PHE A 119 7.26 -10.87 26.48
N ALA A 120 7.75 -9.73 26.02
CA ALA A 120 8.43 -8.74 26.83
C ALA A 120 7.51 -8.12 27.89
N GLY A 121 6.25 -7.82 27.53
CA GLY A 121 5.26 -7.29 28.47
C GLY A 121 4.88 -8.25 29.58
N SER A 122 4.78 -9.55 29.28
CA SER A 122 4.46 -10.57 30.30
C SER A 122 5.58 -10.76 31.33
N THR A 123 6.83 -10.59 30.92
CA THR A 123 7.98 -10.71 31.86
C THR A 123 8.13 -9.54 32.81
N HIS A 124 7.69 -8.33 32.42
CA HIS A 124 7.68 -7.17 33.31
C HIS A 124 6.58 -7.23 34.38
N GLY A 125 5.43 -7.83 34.08
CA GLY A 125 4.35 -8.03 35.05
C GLY A 125 4.71 -8.94 36.22
N LEU A 126 5.60 -9.89 36.03
CA LEU A 126 6.08 -10.80 37.07
C LEU A 126 7.12 -10.16 38.02
N ARG A 127 7.82 -9.12 37.59
CA ARG A 127 8.82 -8.42 38.43
C ARG A 127 8.22 -7.37 39.37
N SER A 128 7.00 -6.92 39.14
CA SER A 128 6.30 -5.97 40.01
C SER A 128 5.46 -6.64 41.10
N ALA A 129 5.41 -7.97 41.14
CA ALA A 129 4.66 -8.77 42.13
C ALA A 129 5.54 -9.40 43.23
N VAL A 130 6.83 -9.06 43.26
CA VAL A 130 7.81 -9.40 44.32
C VAL A 130 8.32 -8.10 44.95
#